data_1876a70c2e1db8ae7f66bd6c8affbff7
#
_entry.id   1876a70c2e1db8ae7f66bd6c8affbff7
#
_cell.length_a   1.000
_cell.length_b   1.000
_cell.length_c   1.000
_cell.angle_alpha   90.00
_cell.angle_beta   90.00
_cell.angle_gamma   90.00
#
_symmetry.space_group_name_H-M   'P 1'
#
loop_
_entity.id
_entity.type
_entity.pdbx_description
1 polymer ?
#
loop_
_entity_poly.entity_id
_entity_poly.type
_entity_poly.pdbx_seq_one_letter_code
_entity_poly.pdbx_strand_id
1 'polypeptide(L)'
;MASGFRKNQVAVTTLFQVCLWWVLALYCGATFGQEIEARAYSNAPIGLNFASAGIAQASSGSYTLTSEVTSFTHILDINGQSGKISLIIPYAELTGSKNVNSQTINASVNGFSDPVLKASVNLYGAPALDSEEFKSYQQDLIVGASLNASIPWGSYSNQQLINVGANRWFIQPGVGASQAIGSWRLELEGAATIFTSNTSYMGSNTFSENPIYSTQTHVIYYFPSTAWLSIDTTYFIGGQAFVNGTPINGSQENWRFGSTFSYPIDKHNAIRLSASTGISSRTNNSFDLLGLSWQYRWGPGL
;
A
#
# COMPACT_ATOMS: atom_id res chain seq x y z
N MET A 1 -44.10 -32.83 -10.99
CA MET A 1 -43.45 -32.00 -9.95
C MET A 1 -41.94 -32.00 -9.97
N ALA A 2 -41.24 -32.70 -10.85
CA ALA A 2 -39.73 -32.81 -10.88
C ALA A 2 -39.04 -31.77 -11.79
N SER A 3 -39.77 -31.02 -12.62
CA SER A 3 -39.14 -30.07 -13.57
C SER A 3 -38.82 -28.67 -12.96
N GLY A 4 -39.49 -28.32 -11.88
CA GLY A 4 -39.29 -27.03 -11.21
C GLY A 4 -38.03 -26.97 -10.35
N PHE A 5 -37.64 -28.10 -9.75
CA PHE A 5 -36.46 -28.17 -8.87
C PHE A 5 -35.11 -28.08 -9.63
N ARG A 6 -35.03 -28.59 -10.85
CA ARG A 6 -33.84 -28.51 -11.68
C ARG A 6 -33.61 -27.09 -12.24
N LYS A 7 -34.64 -26.33 -12.56
CA LYS A 7 -34.50 -24.95 -13.06
C LYS A 7 -34.01 -24.00 -11.97
N ASN A 8 -34.43 -24.18 -10.72
CA ASN A 8 -33.93 -23.34 -9.61
C ASN A 8 -32.50 -23.66 -9.22
N GLN A 9 -32.05 -24.92 -9.32
CA GLN A 9 -30.66 -25.26 -9.05
C GLN A 9 -29.69 -24.74 -10.12
N VAL A 10 -30.09 -24.77 -11.40
CA VAL A 10 -29.28 -24.21 -12.49
C VAL A 10 -29.22 -22.69 -12.39
N ALA A 11 -30.31 -22.02 -12.05
CA ALA A 11 -30.34 -20.56 -11.86
C ALA A 11 -29.49 -20.13 -10.65
N VAL A 12 -29.51 -20.86 -9.55
CA VAL A 12 -28.70 -20.58 -8.37
C VAL A 12 -27.20 -20.82 -8.65
N THR A 13 -26.84 -21.90 -9.37
CA THR A 13 -25.46 -22.18 -9.76
C THR A 13 -24.94 -21.16 -10.77
N THR A 14 -25.77 -20.71 -11.71
CA THR A 14 -25.36 -19.67 -12.70
C THR A 14 -25.27 -18.31 -12.04
N LEU A 15 -26.15 -17.96 -11.10
CA LEU A 15 -26.02 -16.75 -10.27
C LEU A 15 -24.75 -16.80 -9.40
N PHE A 16 -24.47 -17.96 -8.81
CA PHE A 16 -23.24 -18.15 -8.00
C PHE A 16 -21.97 -18.02 -8.85
N GLN A 17 -21.97 -18.56 -10.07
CA GLN A 17 -20.83 -18.43 -10.99
C GLN A 17 -20.68 -16.99 -11.53
N VAL A 18 -21.75 -16.31 -11.88
CA VAL A 18 -21.69 -14.91 -12.34
C VAL A 18 -21.30 -13.96 -11.19
N CYS A 19 -21.79 -14.20 -9.97
CA CYS A 19 -21.31 -13.46 -8.79
C CYS A 19 -19.84 -13.76 -8.48
N LEU A 20 -19.37 -15.00 -8.66
CA LEU A 20 -17.99 -15.39 -8.41
C LEU A 20 -17.01 -14.63 -9.31
N TRP A 21 -17.31 -14.40 -10.58
CA TRP A 21 -16.43 -13.70 -11.54
C TRP A 21 -16.30 -12.19 -11.26
N TRP A 22 -17.29 -11.57 -10.62
CA TRP A 22 -17.27 -10.12 -10.34
C TRP A 22 -16.81 -9.78 -8.92
N VAL A 23 -16.87 -10.72 -8.01
CA VAL A 23 -16.54 -10.49 -6.60
C VAL A 23 -15.06 -10.73 -6.31
N LEU A 24 -14.39 -11.51 -7.13
CA LEU A 24 -12.93 -11.70 -7.06
C LEU A 24 -12.13 -10.42 -7.31
N ALA A 25 -12.78 -9.37 -7.84
CA ALA A 25 -12.19 -8.05 -8.04
C ALA A 25 -12.14 -7.16 -6.77
N LEU A 26 -12.73 -7.58 -5.65
CA LEU A 26 -12.91 -6.73 -4.46
C LEU A 26 -12.06 -7.18 -3.27
N TYR A 27 -10.83 -7.61 -3.52
CA TYR A 27 -9.84 -7.73 -2.45
C TYR A 27 -9.37 -6.32 -2.05
N CYS A 28 -10.16 -5.66 -1.22
CA CYS A 28 -9.80 -4.37 -0.65
C CYS A 28 -9.02 -4.54 0.64
N GLY A 29 -7.81 -5.04 0.54
CA GLY A 29 -6.84 -4.83 1.60
C GLY A 29 -6.25 -3.43 1.41
N ALA A 30 -6.12 -2.67 2.51
CA ALA A 30 -5.64 -1.31 2.49
C ALA A 30 -4.46 -1.10 1.54
N THR A 31 -4.62 -0.20 0.60
CA THR A 31 -3.71 0.07 -0.52
C THR A 31 -2.34 0.63 -0.08
N PHE A 32 -2.15 0.89 1.20
CA PHE A 32 -0.95 1.54 1.75
C PHE A 32 0.27 0.61 1.94
N GLY A 33 0.10 -0.71 1.86
CA GLY A 33 1.19 -1.65 2.13
C GLY A 33 2.05 -2.02 0.92
N GLN A 34 1.62 -1.71 -0.29
CA GLN A 34 2.32 -2.10 -1.52
C GLN A 34 2.93 -0.93 -2.29
N GLU A 35 2.52 0.30 -2.01
CA GLU A 35 3.11 1.47 -2.65
C GLU A 35 4.30 1.97 -1.82
N ILE A 36 5.42 2.12 -2.51
CA ILE A 36 6.62 2.69 -1.93
C ILE A 36 6.42 4.19 -1.87
N GLU A 37 6.56 4.73 -0.70
CA GLU A 37 6.41 6.15 -0.44
C GLU A 37 7.62 6.90 -0.97
N ALA A 38 7.40 8.01 -1.68
CA ALA A 38 8.47 8.94 -2.04
C ALA A 38 9.33 9.27 -0.82
N ARG A 39 10.66 9.32 -0.99
CA ARG A 39 11.66 9.53 0.08
C ARG A 39 11.90 8.30 0.97
N ALA A 40 11.62 7.09 0.48
CA ALA A 40 11.87 5.85 1.23
C ALA A 40 13.33 5.75 1.68
N TYR A 41 14.28 6.16 0.84
CA TYR A 41 15.73 6.11 1.08
C TYR A 41 16.34 7.44 1.55
N SER A 42 15.57 8.52 1.71
CA SER A 42 16.10 9.79 2.20
C SER A 42 16.76 9.64 3.55
N ASN A 43 17.96 10.20 3.71
CA ASN A 43 18.64 10.23 5.00
C ASN A 43 17.93 11.14 6.01
N ALA A 44 18.09 10.84 7.29
CA ALA A 44 17.56 11.62 8.40
C ALA A 44 18.45 11.40 9.65
N PRO A 45 18.48 12.35 10.59
CA PRO A 45 19.23 12.18 11.84
C PRO A 45 18.81 10.93 12.61
N ILE A 46 19.78 10.21 13.17
CA ILE A 46 19.52 9.05 14.02
C ILE A 46 18.76 9.45 15.30
N GLY A 47 17.91 8.54 15.80
CA GLY A 47 17.08 8.79 16.97
C GLY A 47 15.84 9.66 16.69
N LEU A 48 15.67 10.17 15.47
CA LEU A 48 14.50 10.92 15.09
C LEU A 48 13.28 9.98 14.96
N ASN A 49 12.14 10.46 15.44
CA ASN A 49 10.87 9.75 15.39
C ASN A 49 9.84 10.53 14.58
N PHE A 50 8.95 9.80 13.93
CA PHE A 50 7.81 10.36 13.23
C PHE A 50 6.55 9.59 13.62
N ALA A 51 5.49 10.32 13.95
CA ALA A 51 4.14 9.79 14.01
C ALA A 51 3.32 10.46 12.91
N SER A 52 2.47 9.70 12.24
CA SER A 52 1.56 10.25 11.23
C SER A 52 0.16 9.73 11.45
N ALA A 53 -0.81 10.58 11.17
CA ALA A 53 -2.22 10.22 11.09
C ALA A 53 -2.81 10.82 9.82
N GLY A 54 -3.59 10.04 9.08
CA GLY A 54 -4.15 10.47 7.82
C GLY A 54 -5.43 9.75 7.45
N ILE A 55 -6.14 10.35 6.53
CA ILE A 55 -7.33 9.79 5.89
C ILE A 55 -7.11 9.80 4.39
N ALA A 56 -7.51 8.71 3.73
CA ALA A 56 -7.51 8.63 2.27
C ALA A 56 -8.82 8.03 1.80
N GLN A 57 -9.31 8.55 0.69
CA GLN A 57 -10.48 8.01 0.01
C GLN A 57 -10.06 7.55 -1.39
N ALA A 58 -10.37 6.29 -1.69
CA ALA A 58 -10.21 5.72 -3.01
C ALA A 58 -11.57 5.38 -3.59
N SER A 59 -11.81 5.76 -4.83
CA SER A 59 -13.07 5.48 -5.53
C SER A 59 -12.83 4.73 -6.83
N SER A 60 -13.72 3.78 -7.12
CA SER A 60 -13.72 2.98 -8.35
C SER A 60 -15.14 2.67 -8.74
N GLY A 61 -15.70 3.43 -9.68
CA GLY A 61 -17.08 3.26 -10.12
C GLY A 61 -18.08 3.36 -8.96
N SER A 62 -18.69 2.24 -8.59
CA SER A 62 -19.71 2.15 -7.53
C SER A 62 -19.14 1.86 -6.14
N TYR A 63 -17.82 1.85 -5.97
CA TYR A 63 -17.15 1.51 -4.73
C TYR A 63 -16.35 2.68 -4.20
N THR A 64 -16.41 2.87 -2.89
CA THR A 64 -15.61 3.85 -2.16
C THR A 64 -14.94 3.15 -1.00
N LEU A 65 -13.61 3.30 -0.92
CA LEU A 65 -12.80 2.89 0.19
C LEU A 65 -12.33 4.12 0.94
N THR A 66 -12.73 4.28 2.18
CA THR A 66 -12.16 5.26 3.10
C THR A 66 -11.19 4.53 4.01
N SER A 67 -9.97 5.06 4.14
CA SER A 67 -8.94 4.48 5.00
C SER A 67 -8.40 5.54 5.95
N GLU A 68 -8.40 5.24 7.23
CA GLU A 68 -7.70 5.99 8.27
C GLU A 68 -6.40 5.26 8.57
N VAL A 69 -5.28 5.97 8.54
CA VAL A 69 -3.96 5.36 8.69
C VAL A 69 -3.19 6.08 9.78
N THR A 70 -2.70 5.31 10.73
CA THR A 70 -1.69 5.79 11.69
C THR A 70 -0.38 5.08 11.45
N SER A 71 0.72 5.79 11.63
CA SER A 71 2.05 5.20 11.50
C SER A 71 3.03 5.79 12.51
N PHE A 72 4.01 4.98 12.87
CA PHE A 72 5.17 5.37 13.65
C PHE A 72 6.44 4.95 12.91
N THR A 73 7.43 5.83 12.84
CA THR A 73 8.74 5.56 12.22
C THR A 73 9.84 6.01 13.16
N HIS A 74 10.87 5.18 13.30
CA HIS A 74 12.09 5.47 14.06
C HIS A 74 13.32 5.35 13.16
N ILE A 75 14.26 6.31 13.28
CA ILE A 75 15.51 6.31 12.53
C ILE A 75 16.61 5.67 13.38
N LEU A 76 17.31 4.71 12.78
CA LEU A 76 18.29 3.85 13.42
C LEU A 76 19.68 4.04 12.81
N ASP A 77 20.71 3.79 13.63
CA ASP A 77 22.05 3.48 13.13
C ASP A 77 22.15 1.96 12.90
N ILE A 78 22.50 1.58 11.69
CA ILE A 78 22.75 0.19 11.30
C ILE A 78 24.17 0.12 10.73
N ASN A 79 25.14 -0.19 11.60
CA ASN A 79 26.57 -0.26 11.25
C ASN A 79 27.11 1.01 10.56
N GLY A 80 26.78 2.18 11.07
CA GLY A 80 27.23 3.47 10.53
C GLY A 80 26.44 3.97 9.33
N GLN A 81 25.37 3.28 8.95
CA GLN A 81 24.42 3.70 7.92
C GLN A 81 23.05 3.95 8.51
N SER A 82 22.32 4.95 7.97
CA SER A 82 20.99 5.23 8.45
C SER A 82 19.99 4.14 8.03
N GLY A 83 19.17 3.73 8.96
CA GLY A 83 18.05 2.82 8.75
C GLY A 83 16.75 3.36 9.31
N LYS A 84 15.64 2.76 8.90
CA LYS A 84 14.30 3.11 9.36
C LYS A 84 13.53 1.85 9.72
N ILE A 85 12.78 1.92 10.80
CA ILE A 85 11.74 0.93 11.11
C ILE A 85 10.41 1.66 11.28
N SER A 86 9.36 1.15 10.64
CA SER A 86 8.04 1.77 10.69
C SER A 86 6.97 0.72 10.94
N LEU A 87 5.97 1.09 11.74
CA LEU A 87 4.74 0.34 11.92
C LEU A 87 3.58 1.18 11.38
N ILE A 88 2.75 0.58 10.53
CA ILE A 88 1.58 1.20 9.93
C ILE A 88 0.36 0.40 10.34
N ILE A 89 -0.66 1.08 10.85
CA ILE A 89 -1.92 0.48 11.31
C ILE A 89 -3.06 1.17 10.55
N PRO A 90 -3.65 0.50 9.54
CA PRO A 90 -4.78 1.02 8.80
C PRO A 90 -6.10 0.54 9.37
N TYR A 91 -7.09 1.43 9.40
CA TYR A 91 -8.50 1.11 9.53
C TYR A 91 -9.20 1.46 8.22
N ALA A 92 -10.10 0.61 7.75
CA ALA A 92 -10.71 0.80 6.45
C ALA A 92 -12.22 0.57 6.51
N GLU A 93 -12.95 1.39 5.73
CA GLU A 93 -14.36 1.22 5.44
C GLU A 93 -14.53 1.15 3.93
N LEU A 94 -15.03 0.03 3.44
CA LEU A 94 -15.43 -0.17 2.06
C LEU A 94 -16.93 -0.14 1.93
N THR A 95 -17.43 0.78 1.15
CA THR A 95 -18.86 0.86 0.77
C THR A 95 -19.02 0.66 -0.72
N GLY A 96 -20.09 0.03 -1.14
CA GLY A 96 -20.36 -0.15 -2.55
C GLY A 96 -21.82 -0.51 -2.83
N SER A 97 -22.25 -0.24 -4.05
CA SER A 97 -23.57 -0.60 -4.53
C SER A 97 -23.48 -1.26 -5.90
N LYS A 98 -24.30 -2.26 -6.12
CA LYS A 98 -24.43 -2.93 -7.42
C LYS A 98 -25.87 -3.25 -7.75
N ASN A 99 -26.25 -2.98 -8.99
CA ASN A 99 -27.57 -3.39 -9.50
C ASN A 99 -27.48 -4.84 -10.01
N VAL A 100 -28.27 -5.73 -9.40
CA VAL A 100 -28.42 -7.13 -9.82
C VAL A 100 -29.88 -7.39 -10.04
N ASN A 101 -30.28 -7.78 -11.25
CA ASN A 101 -31.68 -8.05 -11.61
C ASN A 101 -32.66 -6.92 -11.21
N SER A 102 -32.30 -5.66 -11.49
CA SER A 102 -33.04 -4.44 -11.15
C SER A 102 -33.19 -4.16 -9.64
N GLN A 103 -32.43 -4.85 -8.80
CA GLN A 103 -32.33 -4.55 -7.37
C GLN A 103 -30.94 -3.99 -7.06
N THR A 104 -30.88 -2.89 -6.31
CA THR A 104 -29.61 -2.34 -5.81
C THR A 104 -29.20 -3.08 -4.54
N ILE A 105 -28.07 -3.77 -4.59
CA ILE A 105 -27.45 -4.41 -3.43
C ILE A 105 -26.37 -3.46 -2.92
N ASN A 106 -26.49 -3.04 -1.67
CA ASN A 106 -25.48 -2.26 -0.97
C ASN A 106 -24.65 -3.18 -0.08
N ALA A 107 -23.34 -2.97 -0.05
CA ALA A 107 -22.43 -3.66 0.85
C ALA A 107 -21.59 -2.64 1.60
N SER A 108 -21.37 -2.88 2.89
CA SER A 108 -20.41 -2.13 3.72
C SER A 108 -19.62 -3.13 4.57
N VAL A 109 -18.30 -2.97 4.55
CA VAL A 109 -17.37 -3.75 5.36
C VAL A 109 -16.37 -2.77 5.98
N ASN A 110 -16.17 -2.85 7.28
CA ASN A 110 -15.22 -2.00 7.99
C ASN A 110 -14.41 -2.78 9.02
N GLY A 111 -13.30 -2.24 9.43
CA GLY A 111 -12.45 -2.80 10.47
C GLY A 111 -10.98 -2.45 10.29
N PHE A 112 -10.15 -2.96 11.18
CA PHE A 112 -8.70 -2.86 11.01
C PHE A 112 -8.25 -3.73 9.84
N SER A 113 -7.43 -3.16 8.97
CA SER A 113 -6.70 -3.93 7.96
C SER A 113 -5.44 -4.54 8.57
N ASP A 114 -4.74 -5.37 7.80
CA ASP A 114 -3.51 -5.99 8.27
C ASP A 114 -2.43 -4.91 8.53
N PRO A 115 -1.87 -4.82 9.74
CA PRO A 115 -0.75 -3.93 10.01
C PRO A 115 0.46 -4.26 9.13
N VAL A 116 1.24 -3.23 8.80
CA VAL A 116 2.46 -3.38 8.00
C VAL A 116 3.68 -2.92 8.79
N LEU A 117 4.66 -3.80 8.91
CA LEU A 117 6.00 -3.48 9.38
C LEU A 117 6.89 -3.19 8.17
N LYS A 118 7.56 -2.04 8.17
CA LYS A 118 8.55 -1.66 7.16
C LYS A 118 9.90 -1.49 7.82
N ALA A 119 10.93 -2.05 7.20
CA ALA A 119 12.33 -1.83 7.56
C ALA A 119 13.11 -1.41 6.32
N SER A 120 14.01 -0.46 6.45
CA SER A 120 14.94 -0.11 5.38
C SER A 120 16.32 0.22 5.95
N VAL A 121 17.34 -0.02 5.15
CA VAL A 121 18.73 0.37 5.44
C VAL A 121 19.32 0.99 4.19
N ASN A 122 19.99 2.12 4.37
CA ASN A 122 20.80 2.71 3.34
C ASN A 122 22.16 2.01 3.34
N LEU A 123 22.49 1.38 2.23
CA LEU A 123 23.74 0.60 2.07
C LEU A 123 24.89 1.48 1.64
N TYR A 124 24.59 2.62 1.02
CA TYR A 124 25.58 3.58 0.51
C TYR A 124 25.01 5.00 0.52
N GLY A 125 25.86 5.99 0.80
CA GLY A 125 25.59 7.41 0.59
C GLY A 125 24.74 8.09 1.68
N ALA A 126 24.30 7.37 2.71
CA ALA A 126 23.51 7.92 3.80
C ALA A 126 24.04 7.46 5.15
N PRO A 127 25.14 8.05 5.62
CA PRO A 127 25.75 7.71 6.92
C PRO A 127 24.76 8.00 8.06
N ALA A 128 24.88 7.21 9.13
CA ALA A 128 24.18 7.45 10.39
C ALA A 128 24.78 8.68 11.08
N LEU A 129 24.07 9.79 11.02
CA LEU A 129 24.53 11.08 11.55
C LEU A 129 23.62 11.53 12.68
N ASP A 130 24.19 12.15 13.70
CA ASP A 130 23.42 12.90 14.67
C ASP A 130 22.86 14.20 14.06
N SER A 131 22.09 14.94 14.83
CA SER A 131 21.43 16.16 14.33
C SER A 131 22.41 17.30 14.02
N GLU A 132 23.57 17.37 14.69
CA GLU A 132 24.56 18.40 14.43
C GLU A 132 25.36 18.08 13.16
N GLU A 133 25.81 16.84 13.03
CA GLU A 133 26.51 16.34 11.84
C GLU A 133 25.62 16.43 10.60
N PHE A 134 24.31 16.15 10.76
CA PHE A 134 23.33 16.17 9.67
C PHE A 134 23.17 17.56 9.05
N LYS A 135 23.46 18.66 9.78
CA LYS A 135 23.37 20.03 9.24
C LYS A 135 24.33 20.27 8.07
N SER A 136 25.46 19.58 8.05
CA SER A 136 26.48 19.68 7.00
C SER A 136 26.30 18.61 5.89
N TYR A 137 25.40 17.64 6.10
CA TYR A 137 25.20 16.57 5.15
C TYR A 137 24.50 17.06 3.86
N GLN A 138 25.09 16.71 2.74
CA GLN A 138 24.51 16.92 1.42
C GLN A 138 24.33 15.58 0.75
N GLN A 139 23.11 15.27 0.41
CA GLN A 139 22.80 14.05 -0.31
C GLN A 139 23.39 14.11 -1.72
N ASP A 140 24.04 13.03 -2.11
CA ASP A 140 24.38 12.70 -3.49
C ASP A 140 23.62 11.43 -3.89
N LEU A 141 24.28 10.35 -4.25
CA LEU A 141 23.67 9.06 -4.49
C LEU A 141 23.49 8.29 -3.17
N ILE A 142 22.27 7.83 -2.93
CA ILE A 142 21.95 6.85 -1.89
C ILE A 142 21.53 5.55 -2.58
N VAL A 143 22.02 4.41 -2.09
CA VAL A 143 21.51 3.09 -2.45
C VAL A 143 21.04 2.40 -1.18
N GLY A 144 19.85 1.82 -1.21
CA GLY A 144 19.26 1.19 -0.05
C GLY A 144 18.50 -0.09 -0.37
N ALA A 145 18.18 -0.82 0.67
CA ALA A 145 17.33 -2.01 0.64
C ALA A 145 16.17 -1.83 1.62
N SER A 146 15.04 -2.44 1.31
CA SER A 146 13.83 -2.40 2.10
C SER A 146 13.24 -3.80 2.27
N LEU A 147 12.49 -3.98 3.34
CA LEU A 147 11.67 -5.14 3.61
C LEU A 147 10.35 -4.69 4.23
N ASN A 148 9.25 -4.95 3.55
CA ASN A 148 7.92 -4.72 4.07
C ASN A 148 7.25 -6.06 4.36
N ALA A 149 6.49 -6.17 5.45
CA ALA A 149 5.73 -7.36 5.80
C ALA A 149 4.36 -6.96 6.36
N SER A 150 3.27 -7.55 5.86
CA SER A 150 1.96 -7.42 6.49
C SER A 150 1.78 -8.52 7.52
N ILE A 151 1.12 -8.20 8.62
CA ILE A 151 0.77 -9.15 9.68
C ILE A 151 -0.73 -9.43 9.54
N PRO A 152 -1.17 -10.70 9.39
CA PRO A 152 -2.58 -11.03 9.14
C PRO A 152 -3.43 -10.93 10.43
N TRP A 153 -3.50 -9.74 11.01
CA TRP A 153 -4.27 -9.39 12.21
C TRP A 153 -5.50 -8.53 11.91
N GLY A 154 -5.72 -8.23 10.64
CA GLY A 154 -6.87 -7.45 10.21
C GLY A 154 -8.19 -8.21 10.37
N SER A 155 -9.27 -7.45 10.30
CA SER A 155 -10.63 -8.00 10.39
C SER A 155 -10.92 -8.91 9.20
N TYR A 156 -11.11 -10.19 9.49
CA TYR A 156 -11.35 -11.22 8.50
C TYR A 156 -12.44 -12.20 8.92
N SER A 157 -13.33 -12.53 8.00
CA SER A 157 -14.32 -13.60 8.16
C SER A 157 -14.34 -14.48 6.92
N ASN A 158 -14.18 -15.78 7.11
CA ASN A 158 -14.25 -16.75 6.01
C ASN A 158 -15.69 -16.97 5.45
N GLN A 159 -16.70 -16.36 6.06
CA GLN A 159 -18.07 -16.37 5.57
C GLN A 159 -18.38 -15.13 4.73
N GLN A 160 -17.52 -14.13 4.76
CA GLN A 160 -17.67 -12.92 3.99
C GLN A 160 -16.85 -12.99 2.70
N LEU A 161 -17.42 -12.47 1.65
CA LEU A 161 -16.80 -12.41 0.35
C LEU A 161 -15.76 -11.30 0.25
N ILE A 162 -15.98 -10.22 1.00
CA ILE A 162 -15.13 -9.03 1.05
C ILE A 162 -14.67 -8.86 2.49
N ASN A 163 -13.37 -8.71 2.67
CA ASN A 163 -12.71 -8.52 3.95
C ASN A 163 -11.73 -7.36 3.86
N VAL A 164 -11.54 -6.63 4.95
CA VAL A 164 -10.51 -5.58 5.05
C VAL A 164 -9.13 -6.16 5.41
N GLY A 165 -9.08 -7.29 6.11
CA GLY A 165 -7.88 -8.09 6.33
C GLY A 165 -7.72 -9.20 5.27
N ALA A 166 -6.49 -9.57 4.91
CA ALA A 166 -6.21 -10.56 3.88
C ALA A 166 -6.09 -11.99 4.43
N ASN A 167 -5.97 -12.15 5.76
CA ASN A 167 -5.73 -13.45 6.44
C ASN A 167 -4.55 -14.24 5.85
N ARG A 168 -3.53 -13.52 5.38
CA ARG A 168 -2.27 -14.07 4.87
C ARG A 168 -1.16 -13.03 5.01
N TRP A 169 0.06 -13.49 5.14
CA TRP A 169 1.22 -12.63 5.09
C TRP A 169 1.51 -12.19 3.66
N PHE A 170 2.02 -10.99 3.50
CA PHE A 170 2.93 -10.69 2.40
C PHE A 170 4.29 -10.28 2.94
N ILE A 171 5.34 -10.56 2.16
CA ILE A 171 6.71 -10.11 2.37
C ILE A 171 7.16 -9.46 1.07
N GLN A 172 7.70 -8.23 1.17
CA GLN A 172 8.12 -7.47 0.00
C GLN A 172 9.55 -6.95 0.21
N PRO A 173 10.57 -7.72 -0.20
CA PRO A 173 11.92 -7.19 -0.36
C PRO A 173 11.98 -6.20 -1.52
N GLY A 174 12.79 -5.14 -1.35
CA GLY A 174 13.03 -4.10 -2.34
C GLY A 174 14.46 -3.59 -2.29
N VAL A 175 14.92 -3.06 -3.41
CA VAL A 175 16.18 -2.33 -3.54
C VAL A 175 15.94 -1.06 -4.33
N GLY A 176 16.60 0.03 -3.97
CA GLY A 176 16.40 1.29 -4.64
C GLY A 176 17.57 2.23 -4.51
N ALA A 177 17.47 3.31 -5.28
CA ALA A 177 18.45 4.38 -5.30
C ALA A 177 17.75 5.73 -5.32
N SER A 178 18.39 6.73 -4.72
CA SER A 178 17.95 8.13 -4.68
C SER A 178 19.11 9.03 -5.04
N GLN A 179 19.04 9.74 -6.18
CA GLN A 179 20.06 10.67 -6.65
C GLN A 179 19.63 12.11 -6.45
N ALA A 180 20.48 12.91 -5.82
CA ALA A 180 20.30 14.34 -5.69
C ALA A 180 20.87 15.11 -6.89
N ILE A 181 20.11 16.06 -7.42
CA ILE A 181 20.53 16.98 -8.49
C ILE A 181 20.02 18.38 -8.15
N GLY A 182 20.78 19.15 -7.44
CA GLY A 182 20.34 20.46 -6.91
C GLY A 182 19.09 20.30 -6.02
N SER A 183 18.00 20.98 -6.40
CA SER A 183 16.72 20.88 -5.68
C SER A 183 15.89 19.65 -6.05
N TRP A 184 16.36 18.84 -6.97
CA TRP A 184 15.66 17.62 -7.40
C TRP A 184 16.21 16.38 -6.71
N ARG A 185 15.31 15.39 -6.51
CA ARG A 185 15.67 14.02 -6.14
C ARG A 185 14.98 13.07 -7.12
N LEU A 186 15.75 12.18 -7.70
CA LEU A 186 15.27 11.11 -8.57
C LEU A 186 15.40 9.81 -7.81
N GLU A 187 14.30 9.11 -7.61
CA GLU A 187 14.30 7.83 -6.91
C GLU A 187 13.78 6.73 -7.84
N LEU A 188 14.42 5.57 -7.77
CA LEU A 188 14.01 4.36 -8.46
C LEU A 188 14.07 3.21 -7.45
N GLU A 189 13.03 2.40 -7.42
CA GLU A 189 12.99 1.18 -6.61
C GLU A 189 12.42 0.01 -7.43
N GLY A 190 12.96 -1.18 -7.18
CA GLY A 190 12.41 -2.46 -7.62
C GLY A 190 12.08 -3.32 -6.42
N ALA A 191 10.92 -3.98 -6.44
CA ALA A 191 10.47 -4.85 -5.35
C ALA A 191 9.73 -6.08 -5.87
N ALA A 192 9.68 -7.13 -5.04
CA ALA A 192 8.89 -8.33 -5.28
C ALA A 192 7.99 -8.59 -4.08
N THR A 193 6.68 -8.63 -4.28
CA THR A 193 5.71 -9.00 -3.23
C THR A 193 5.40 -10.48 -3.31
N ILE A 194 5.67 -11.19 -2.24
CA ILE A 194 5.49 -12.64 -2.09
C ILE A 194 4.41 -12.87 -1.04
N PHE A 195 3.46 -13.75 -1.32
CA PHE A 195 2.30 -14.00 -0.47
C PHE A 195 2.34 -15.42 0.11
N THR A 196 1.89 -15.58 1.37
CA THR A 196 1.48 -16.88 1.87
C THR A 196 0.04 -17.19 1.43
N SER A 197 -0.37 -18.43 1.49
CA SER A 197 -1.75 -18.82 1.18
C SER A 197 -2.70 -18.49 2.34
N ASN A 198 -3.94 -18.10 2.00
CA ASN A 198 -5.06 -18.05 2.92
C ASN A 198 -5.84 -19.36 2.80
N THR A 199 -5.80 -20.20 3.82
CA THR A 199 -6.43 -21.55 3.85
C THR A 199 -7.87 -21.54 4.36
N SER A 200 -8.42 -20.37 4.64
CA SER A 200 -9.79 -20.19 5.14
C SER A 200 -10.58 -19.24 4.24
N TYR A 201 -10.31 -19.27 2.93
CA TYR A 201 -10.96 -18.39 1.96
C TYR A 201 -12.36 -18.91 1.62
N MET A 202 -13.40 -18.08 1.85
CA MET A 202 -14.79 -18.44 1.58
C MET A 202 -15.14 -19.85 2.08
N GLY A 203 -15.01 -20.05 3.38
CA GLY A 203 -15.15 -21.34 4.04
C GLY A 203 -13.79 -22.01 4.24
N SER A 204 -13.58 -23.14 3.59
CA SER A 204 -12.37 -23.96 3.72
C SER A 204 -11.51 -23.97 2.44
N ASN A 205 -11.73 -23.05 1.51
CA ASN A 205 -10.91 -22.99 0.32
C ASN A 205 -9.54 -22.39 0.60
N THR A 206 -8.57 -22.71 -0.23
CA THR A 206 -7.23 -22.14 -0.20
C THR A 206 -7.09 -21.13 -1.32
N PHE A 207 -6.85 -19.85 -0.96
CA PHE A 207 -6.48 -18.80 -1.89
C PHE A 207 -4.96 -18.63 -1.90
N SER A 208 -4.36 -18.63 -3.07
CA SER A 208 -2.93 -18.36 -3.27
C SER A 208 -2.72 -17.41 -4.45
N GLU A 209 -1.58 -16.74 -4.48
CA GLU A 209 -1.24 -15.75 -5.51
C GLU A 209 0.27 -15.85 -5.80
N ASN A 210 0.60 -15.80 -7.08
CA ASN A 210 1.99 -15.71 -7.52
C ASN A 210 2.59 -14.34 -7.14
N PRO A 211 3.92 -14.23 -7.06
CA PRO A 211 4.56 -12.96 -6.77
C PRO A 211 4.15 -11.86 -7.74
N ILE A 212 4.11 -10.60 -7.20
CA ILE A 212 3.99 -9.38 -7.98
C ILE A 212 5.34 -8.68 -7.96
N TYR A 213 5.86 -8.37 -9.14
CA TYR A 213 7.06 -7.56 -9.29
C TYR A 213 6.66 -6.13 -9.59
N SER A 214 7.35 -5.17 -8.96
CA SER A 214 7.06 -3.76 -9.16
C SER A 214 8.32 -2.95 -9.36
N THR A 215 8.20 -1.89 -10.15
CA THR A 215 9.19 -0.83 -10.28
C THR A 215 8.50 0.49 -10.01
N GLN A 216 9.11 1.32 -9.17
CA GLN A 216 8.58 2.61 -8.80
C GLN A 216 9.62 3.70 -9.02
N THR A 217 9.16 4.84 -9.55
CA THR A 217 9.99 6.01 -9.81
C THR A 217 9.36 7.23 -9.18
N HIS A 218 10.17 8.06 -8.54
CA HIS A 218 9.76 9.35 -7.98
C HIS A 218 10.65 10.46 -8.52
N VAL A 219 10.03 11.54 -8.95
CA VAL A 219 10.70 12.80 -9.27
C VAL A 219 10.25 13.82 -8.23
N ILE A 220 11.15 14.22 -7.35
CA ILE A 220 10.84 15.06 -6.19
C ILE A 220 11.54 16.40 -6.35
N TYR A 221 10.79 17.48 -6.18
CA TYR A 221 11.31 18.84 -6.14
C TYR A 221 11.19 19.46 -4.75
N TYR A 222 12.27 20.00 -4.24
CA TYR A 222 12.32 20.73 -2.97
C TYR A 222 12.27 22.23 -3.20
N PHE A 223 11.26 22.86 -2.60
CA PHE A 223 11.13 24.33 -2.60
C PHE A 223 12.07 24.96 -1.55
N PRO A 224 12.42 26.25 -1.71
CA PRO A 224 13.22 26.96 -0.69
C PRO A 224 12.59 26.95 0.71
N SER A 225 11.27 26.84 0.81
CA SER A 225 10.50 26.71 2.06
C SER A 225 10.63 25.33 2.73
N THR A 226 11.44 24.43 2.21
CA THR A 226 11.55 23.01 2.62
C THR A 226 10.30 22.17 2.35
N ALA A 227 9.25 22.75 1.77
CA ALA A 227 8.16 21.99 1.17
C ALA A 227 8.70 21.18 -0.01
N TRP A 228 8.00 20.10 -0.35
CA TRP A 228 8.38 19.30 -1.52
C TRP A 228 7.14 18.77 -2.24
N LEU A 229 7.32 18.53 -3.52
CA LEU A 229 6.33 17.91 -4.41
C LEU A 229 6.98 16.74 -5.11
N SER A 230 6.30 15.59 -5.16
CA SER A 230 6.70 14.46 -6.00
C SER A 230 5.68 14.18 -7.09
N ILE A 231 6.20 13.63 -8.19
CA ILE A 231 5.43 12.93 -9.21
C ILE A 231 5.93 11.50 -9.20
N ASP A 232 4.99 10.57 -9.11
CA ASP A 232 5.24 9.18 -8.81
C ASP A 232 4.67 8.29 -9.91
N THR A 233 5.39 7.25 -10.28
CA THR A 233 4.94 6.26 -11.26
C THR A 233 5.30 4.88 -10.75
N THR A 234 4.33 3.98 -10.77
CA THR A 234 4.53 2.57 -10.44
C THR A 234 4.09 1.69 -11.61
N TYR A 235 4.95 0.79 -12.03
CA TYR A 235 4.63 -0.33 -12.91
C TYR A 235 4.71 -1.63 -12.14
N PHE A 236 3.77 -2.52 -12.37
CA PHE A 236 3.79 -3.83 -11.74
C PHE A 236 3.24 -4.92 -12.65
N ILE A 237 3.80 -6.14 -12.48
CA ILE A 237 3.48 -7.33 -13.27
C ILE A 237 3.47 -8.57 -12.37
N GLY A 238 2.61 -9.54 -12.66
CA GLY A 238 2.48 -10.80 -11.93
C GLY A 238 1.13 -10.97 -11.26
N GLY A 239 1.08 -11.62 -10.09
CA GLY A 239 -0.13 -11.71 -9.28
C GLY A 239 -1.21 -12.63 -9.84
N GLN A 240 -0.87 -13.67 -10.61
CA GLN A 240 -1.83 -14.70 -10.99
C GLN A 240 -2.39 -15.35 -9.71
N ALA A 241 -3.70 -15.26 -9.52
CA ALA A 241 -4.39 -15.78 -8.34
C ALA A 241 -5.05 -17.15 -8.62
N PHE A 242 -5.17 -17.97 -7.55
CA PHE A 242 -5.73 -19.32 -7.60
C PHE A 242 -6.64 -19.54 -6.40
N VAL A 243 -7.69 -20.33 -6.62
CA VAL A 243 -8.50 -20.95 -5.55
C VAL A 243 -8.43 -22.47 -5.71
N ASN A 244 -7.96 -23.16 -4.67
CA ASN A 244 -7.72 -24.62 -4.67
C ASN A 244 -6.88 -25.06 -5.88
N GLY A 245 -5.87 -24.28 -6.26
CA GLY A 245 -5.01 -24.55 -7.40
C GLY A 245 -5.60 -24.21 -8.77
N THR A 246 -6.87 -23.81 -8.84
CA THR A 246 -7.51 -23.36 -10.09
C THR A 246 -7.29 -21.86 -10.29
N PRO A 247 -6.75 -21.41 -11.42
CA PRO A 247 -6.56 -20.00 -11.69
C PRO A 247 -7.92 -19.28 -11.79
N ILE A 248 -8.03 -18.11 -11.14
CA ILE A 248 -9.27 -17.34 -11.08
C ILE A 248 -9.18 -16.00 -11.80
N ASN A 249 -7.98 -15.43 -11.89
CA ASN A 249 -7.69 -14.20 -12.63
C ASN A 249 -6.41 -14.38 -13.43
N GLY A 250 -6.24 -13.60 -14.50
CA GLY A 250 -4.99 -13.50 -15.22
C GLY A 250 -3.90 -12.76 -14.43
N SER A 251 -2.66 -12.88 -14.88
CA SER A 251 -1.58 -12.03 -14.39
C SER A 251 -1.89 -10.57 -14.68
N GLN A 252 -1.43 -9.70 -13.81
CA GLN A 252 -1.55 -8.24 -13.93
C GLN A 252 -0.35 -7.70 -14.69
N GLU A 253 -0.59 -6.63 -15.44
CA GLU A 253 0.44 -5.79 -16.07
C GLU A 253 -0.12 -4.37 -16.14
N ASN A 254 0.23 -3.52 -15.17
CA ASN A 254 -0.49 -2.27 -14.96
C ASN A 254 0.42 -1.13 -14.54
N TRP A 255 -0.07 0.09 -14.77
CA TRP A 255 0.55 1.35 -14.35
C TRP A 255 -0.31 2.08 -13.35
N ARG A 256 0.36 2.78 -12.43
CA ARG A 256 -0.24 3.71 -11.50
C ARG A 256 0.58 4.99 -11.45
N PHE A 257 -0.11 6.13 -11.40
CA PHE A 257 0.50 7.46 -11.35
C PHE A 257 0.03 8.16 -10.07
N GLY A 258 0.92 8.94 -9.48
CA GLY A 258 0.64 9.67 -8.26
C GLY A 258 1.39 10.97 -8.16
N SER A 259 1.02 11.73 -7.14
CA SER A 259 1.70 12.95 -6.73
C SER A 259 1.51 13.16 -5.24
N THR A 260 2.54 13.65 -4.59
CA THR A 260 2.49 13.98 -3.16
C THR A 260 3.07 15.36 -2.94
N PHE A 261 2.32 16.23 -2.25
CA PHE A 261 2.80 17.52 -1.79
C PHE A 261 2.90 17.52 -0.26
N SER A 262 4.04 17.93 0.28
CA SER A 262 4.27 18.03 1.71
C SER A 262 4.71 19.45 2.08
N TYR A 263 4.02 20.03 3.05
CA TYR A 263 4.29 21.37 3.56
C TYR A 263 4.62 21.31 5.06
N PRO A 264 5.84 21.70 5.48
CA PRO A 264 6.19 21.85 6.89
C PRO A 264 5.47 23.09 7.45
N ILE A 265 4.66 22.91 8.49
CA ILE A 265 4.01 23.99 9.23
C ILE A 265 5.01 24.66 10.16
N ASP A 266 5.79 23.81 10.84
CA ASP A 266 6.86 24.20 11.75
C ASP A 266 7.95 23.10 11.79
N LYS A 267 8.89 23.22 12.73
CA LYS A 267 9.98 22.24 12.88
C LYS A 267 9.51 20.83 13.30
N HIS A 268 8.32 20.71 13.86
CA HIS A 268 7.76 19.43 14.33
C HIS A 268 6.63 18.92 13.41
N ASN A 269 5.87 19.80 12.80
CA ASN A 269 4.62 19.48 12.13
C ASN A 269 4.70 19.67 10.63
N ALA A 270 4.15 18.73 9.88
CA ALA A 270 3.94 18.84 8.44
C ALA A 270 2.58 18.29 8.04
N ILE A 271 2.01 18.87 6.99
CA ILE A 271 0.82 18.35 6.31
C ILE A 271 1.26 17.78 4.97
N ARG A 272 0.63 16.68 4.57
CA ARG A 272 0.87 16.01 3.31
C ARG A 272 -0.45 15.77 2.60
N LEU A 273 -0.49 16.14 1.32
CA LEU A 273 -1.58 15.83 0.40
C LEU A 273 -1.06 14.82 -0.62
N SER A 274 -1.85 13.79 -0.92
CA SER A 274 -1.51 12.79 -1.93
C SER A 274 -2.69 12.55 -2.85
N ALA A 275 -2.40 12.34 -4.12
CA ALA A 275 -3.38 11.93 -5.10
C ALA A 275 -2.77 10.86 -5.99
N SER A 276 -3.54 9.84 -6.38
CA SER A 276 -3.08 8.86 -7.34
C SER A 276 -4.23 8.28 -8.16
N THR A 277 -3.90 7.78 -9.34
CA THR A 277 -4.84 7.17 -10.28
C THR A 277 -4.20 5.96 -10.95
N GLY A 278 -5.00 5.05 -11.45
CA GLY A 278 -4.55 3.86 -12.17
C GLY A 278 -4.99 2.57 -11.51
N ILE A 279 -4.49 1.45 -12.01
CA ILE A 279 -4.91 0.12 -11.57
C ILE A 279 -4.14 -0.26 -10.31
N SER A 280 -4.85 -0.76 -9.30
CA SER A 280 -4.24 -1.30 -8.08
C SER A 280 -3.70 -2.71 -8.33
N SER A 281 -2.46 -2.94 -7.92
CA SER A 281 -1.83 -4.27 -7.99
C SER A 281 -2.54 -5.34 -7.16
N ARG A 282 -3.32 -4.94 -6.16
CA ARG A 282 -4.06 -5.87 -5.29
C ARG A 282 -5.41 -6.27 -5.85
N THR A 283 -6.11 -5.35 -6.49
CA THR A 283 -7.52 -5.56 -6.88
C THR A 283 -7.71 -5.65 -8.37
N ASN A 284 -6.68 -5.33 -9.16
CA ASN A 284 -6.75 -5.20 -10.62
C ASN A 284 -7.88 -4.24 -11.08
N ASN A 285 -8.26 -3.30 -10.22
CA ASN A 285 -9.26 -2.28 -10.50
C ASN A 285 -8.60 -0.90 -10.55
N SER A 286 -9.14 -0.02 -11.38
CA SER A 286 -8.75 1.39 -11.40
C SER A 286 -9.35 2.11 -10.21
N PHE A 287 -8.51 2.87 -9.50
CA PHE A 287 -8.91 3.73 -8.39
C PHE A 287 -8.32 5.11 -8.56
N ASP A 288 -9.16 6.11 -8.28
CA ASP A 288 -8.69 7.46 -8.00
C ASP A 288 -8.63 7.63 -6.48
N LEU A 289 -7.48 8.04 -5.98
CA LEU A 289 -7.22 8.19 -4.54
C LEU A 289 -6.87 9.64 -4.24
N LEU A 290 -7.45 10.16 -3.17
CA LEU A 290 -7.09 11.42 -2.54
C LEU A 290 -6.83 11.19 -1.06
N GLY A 291 -5.69 11.68 -0.56
CA GLY A 291 -5.28 11.52 0.82
C GLY A 291 -4.80 12.83 1.46
N LEU A 292 -5.07 12.96 2.74
CA LEU A 292 -4.58 14.02 3.62
C LEU A 292 -3.97 13.38 4.85
N SER A 293 -2.75 13.76 5.22
CA SER A 293 -2.13 13.31 6.46
C SER A 293 -1.40 14.44 7.17
N TRP A 294 -1.36 14.33 8.48
CA TRP A 294 -0.53 15.12 9.37
C TRP A 294 0.62 14.25 9.88
N GLN A 295 1.82 14.82 9.94
CA GLN A 295 3.02 14.18 10.46
C GLN A 295 3.60 15.02 11.58
N TYR A 296 3.91 14.39 12.70
CA TYR A 296 4.62 14.95 13.84
C TYR A 296 5.98 14.29 13.97
N ARG A 297 7.03 15.08 14.16
CA ARG A 297 8.39 14.56 14.39
C ARG A 297 8.98 15.09 15.68
N TRP A 298 9.73 14.24 16.36
CA TRP A 298 10.45 14.58 17.60
C TRP A 298 11.72 13.72 17.72
N GLY A 299 12.65 14.20 18.53
CA GLY A 299 13.91 13.50 18.81
C GLY A 299 15.06 14.47 19.02
N PRO A 300 16.28 13.95 19.10
CA PRO A 300 17.48 14.76 19.32
C PRO A 300 17.64 15.83 18.24
N GLY A 301 17.94 17.08 18.66
CA GLY A 301 18.32 18.17 17.76
C GLY A 301 17.20 18.83 16.96
N LEU A 302 15.95 18.70 17.40
CA LEU A 302 14.80 19.43 16.84
C LEU A 302 14.47 20.70 17.61
#